data_eff0d132f56045e814afd59e06fe9cc5
#
_entry.id   eff0d132f56045e814afd59e06fe9cc5
#
_cell.length_a   1.000
_cell.length_b   1.000
_cell.length_c   1.000
_cell.angle_alpha   90.00
_cell.angle_beta   90.00
_cell.angle_gamma   90.00
#
_symmetry.space_group_name_H-M   'P 1'
#
loop_
_entity.id
_entity.type
_entity.pdbx_description
1 polymer ?
#
loop_
_entity_poly.entity_id
_entity_poly.type
_entity_poly.pdbx_seq_one_letter_code
_entity_poly.pdbx_strand_id
1 'polypeptide(L)'
;SLSARVKVNDWLDIQARGTMDYANDKLRQKFYASTAPALAGVNGRYIEMDYQEVLLYGDVMATAKKKWGDISLDAAMGASINDKIVNSVRYDSKTASLKFPNVFNLANIIMNGSASLDQKIDAHRQLQSVFATVQVGYRESFFVDVTARNDWASTLAYTRHERTGFFYPSVGVSLILNKLIALPEWVSFGKVRGTYSKVGNDIPLFITNPVSHITAGGEVQASDAAPFKEMEPEMTYSVEVGTEWRFLSNRLGINATYYRTNTRNQFFKLPALSGDKYAYRYVNAGNIQNEGWELTLDVAPVMKRDFIWKTTLNFSPNKNRI
;
A
#
# COMPACT_ATOMS: atom_id res chain seq x y z
N SER A 1 -19.70 1.80 -7.70
CA SER A 1 -19.81 0.92 -6.53
C SER A 1 -21.25 0.51 -6.28
N LEU A 2 -21.45 -0.71 -5.84
CA LEU A 2 -22.73 -1.26 -5.39
C LEU A 2 -22.56 -1.79 -3.98
N SER A 3 -23.54 -1.57 -3.09
CA SER A 3 -23.51 -2.13 -1.75
C SER A 3 -24.92 -2.57 -1.32
N ALA A 4 -24.97 -3.66 -0.57
CA ALA A 4 -26.17 -4.15 0.07
C ALA A 4 -25.85 -4.40 1.57
N ARG A 5 -26.74 -3.98 2.46
CA ARG A 5 -26.64 -4.22 3.89
C ARG A 5 -27.93 -4.79 4.41
N VAL A 6 -27.82 -5.85 5.20
CA VAL A 6 -28.94 -6.51 5.85
C VAL A 6 -28.70 -6.46 7.37
N LYS A 7 -29.63 -5.84 8.08
CA LYS A 7 -29.69 -5.91 9.53
C LYS A 7 -30.37 -7.21 9.93
N VAL A 8 -29.58 -8.19 10.40
CA VAL A 8 -30.09 -9.51 10.78
C VAL A 8 -30.88 -9.42 12.09
N ASN A 9 -30.34 -8.63 13.05
CA ASN A 9 -30.97 -8.30 14.30
C ASN A 9 -30.32 -7.02 14.89
N ASP A 10 -30.64 -6.68 16.16
CA ASP A 10 -30.16 -5.41 16.76
C ASP A 10 -28.66 -5.34 17.01
N TRP A 11 -27.94 -6.46 16.94
CA TRP A 11 -26.50 -6.52 17.21
C TRP A 11 -25.68 -7.09 16.05
N LEU A 12 -26.30 -7.57 14.96
CA LEU A 12 -25.64 -8.20 13.83
C LEU A 12 -26.10 -7.61 12.51
N ASP A 13 -25.16 -7.11 11.74
CA ASP A 13 -25.32 -6.64 10.36
C ASP A 13 -24.44 -7.47 9.42
N ILE A 14 -24.93 -7.71 8.21
CA ILE A 14 -24.16 -8.28 7.11
C ILE A 14 -24.15 -7.29 5.96
N GLN A 15 -22.97 -7.01 5.40
CA GLN A 15 -22.80 -6.11 4.27
C GLN A 15 -22.02 -6.82 3.16
N ALA A 16 -22.46 -6.64 1.91
CA ALA A 16 -21.71 -6.99 0.71
C ALA A 16 -21.45 -5.72 -0.11
N ARG A 17 -20.24 -5.58 -0.68
CA ARG A 17 -19.87 -4.48 -1.54
C ARG A 17 -19.18 -4.96 -2.79
N GLY A 18 -19.41 -4.27 -3.90
CA GLY A 18 -18.69 -4.46 -5.16
C GLY A 18 -18.33 -3.11 -5.77
N THR A 19 -17.09 -3.00 -6.25
CA THR A 19 -16.61 -1.81 -6.94
C THR A 19 -15.88 -2.24 -8.21
N MET A 20 -16.07 -1.46 -9.27
CA MET A 20 -15.30 -1.57 -10.50
C MET A 20 -14.74 -0.18 -10.82
N ASP A 21 -13.43 -0.12 -11.02
CA ASP A 21 -12.73 1.05 -11.51
C ASP A 21 -12.12 0.71 -12.87
N TYR A 22 -12.29 1.61 -13.82
CA TYR A 22 -11.73 1.50 -15.17
C TYR A 22 -10.94 2.76 -15.49
N ALA A 23 -9.67 2.57 -15.83
CA ALA A 23 -8.80 3.63 -16.31
C ALA A 23 -8.36 3.34 -17.75
N ASN A 24 -8.34 4.37 -18.59
CA ASN A 24 -7.83 4.32 -19.95
C ASN A 24 -6.97 5.56 -20.18
N ASP A 25 -5.65 5.36 -20.19
CA ASP A 25 -4.67 6.43 -20.33
C ASP A 25 -3.98 6.33 -21.71
N LYS A 26 -3.91 7.46 -22.40
CA LYS A 26 -3.20 7.60 -23.66
C LYS A 26 -2.09 8.64 -23.53
N LEU A 27 -0.86 8.19 -23.69
CA LEU A 27 0.32 9.05 -23.67
C LEU A 27 0.89 9.20 -25.07
N ARG A 28 1.13 10.46 -25.50
CA ARG A 28 1.90 10.77 -26.70
C ARG A 28 2.98 11.77 -26.37
N GLN A 29 4.23 11.39 -26.57
CA GLN A 29 5.37 12.29 -26.38
C GLN A 29 6.11 12.48 -27.70
N LYS A 30 6.41 13.72 -28.03
CA LYS A 30 7.06 14.16 -29.27
C LYS A 30 8.31 14.94 -28.93
N PHE A 31 9.46 14.41 -29.29
CA PHE A 31 10.73 15.09 -29.19
C PHE A 31 11.19 15.47 -30.59
N TYR A 32 11.30 16.74 -30.85
CA TYR A 32 11.68 17.24 -32.18
C TYR A 32 13.15 16.94 -32.49
N ALA A 33 13.51 16.95 -33.78
CA ALA A 33 14.87 16.73 -34.29
C ALA A 33 15.92 17.70 -33.74
N SER A 34 15.47 18.86 -33.21
CA SER A 34 16.31 19.85 -32.53
C SER A 34 16.59 19.53 -31.04
N THR A 35 15.99 18.44 -30.51
CA THR A 35 16.20 18.03 -29.12
C THR A 35 17.61 17.49 -28.94
N ALA A 36 18.17 17.65 -27.72
CA ALA A 36 19.50 17.15 -27.40
C ALA A 36 19.66 15.66 -27.75
N PRO A 37 20.77 15.24 -28.36
CA PRO A 37 21.00 13.87 -28.86
C PRO A 37 20.88 12.77 -27.80
N ALA A 38 21.06 13.10 -26.52
CA ALA A 38 20.86 12.17 -25.40
C ALA A 38 19.38 11.78 -25.21
N LEU A 39 18.44 12.59 -25.68
CA LEU A 39 16.99 12.39 -25.48
C LEU A 39 16.28 11.95 -26.76
N ALA A 40 16.76 12.36 -27.93
CA ALA A 40 16.15 12.06 -29.21
C ALA A 40 17.21 11.86 -30.30
N GLY A 41 16.90 11.06 -31.31
CA GLY A 41 17.74 10.92 -32.52
C GLY A 41 17.65 12.11 -33.46
N VAL A 42 18.42 12.09 -34.55
CA VAL A 42 18.50 13.17 -35.56
C VAL A 42 17.15 13.51 -36.19
N ASN A 43 16.25 12.55 -36.28
CA ASN A 43 14.89 12.72 -36.80
C ASN A 43 13.82 12.97 -35.72
N GLY A 44 14.25 13.09 -34.46
CA GLY A 44 13.37 13.20 -33.30
C GLY A 44 13.08 11.84 -32.64
N ARG A 45 12.16 11.83 -31.67
CA ARG A 45 11.69 10.62 -30.97
C ARG A 45 10.20 10.69 -30.77
N TYR A 46 9.53 9.58 -30.99
CA TYR A 46 8.08 9.44 -30.75
C TYR A 46 7.81 8.30 -29.78
N ILE A 47 6.99 8.60 -28.76
CA ILE A 47 6.48 7.61 -27.83
C ILE A 47 4.96 7.67 -27.87
N GLU A 48 4.34 6.52 -28.07
CA GLU A 48 2.89 6.34 -27.94
C GLU A 48 2.62 5.18 -27.00
N MET A 49 1.72 5.40 -26.04
CA MET A 49 1.28 4.36 -25.09
C MET A 49 -0.23 4.41 -24.97
N ASP A 50 -0.84 3.26 -25.04
CA ASP A 50 -2.22 2.99 -24.66
C ASP A 50 -2.20 2.07 -23.45
N TYR A 51 -2.85 2.48 -22.36
CA TYR A 51 -2.87 1.75 -21.11
C TYR A 51 -4.30 1.64 -20.61
N GLN A 52 -4.74 0.42 -20.37
CA GLN A 52 -6.06 0.11 -19.83
C GLN A 52 -5.90 -0.69 -18.55
N GLU A 53 -6.60 -0.28 -17.53
CA GLU A 53 -6.64 -0.95 -16.24
C GLU A 53 -8.08 -1.17 -15.81
N VAL A 54 -8.40 -2.38 -15.42
CA VAL A 54 -9.67 -2.75 -14.77
C VAL A 54 -9.34 -3.25 -13.38
N LEU A 55 -9.92 -2.61 -12.36
CA LEU A 55 -9.84 -3.04 -10.98
C LEU A 55 -11.24 -3.45 -10.51
N LEU A 56 -11.39 -4.71 -10.11
CA LEU A 56 -12.60 -5.24 -9.49
C LEU A 56 -12.32 -5.51 -8.01
N TYR A 57 -13.18 -5.01 -7.15
CA TYR A 57 -13.14 -5.28 -5.73
C TYR A 57 -14.49 -5.77 -5.26
N GLY A 58 -14.48 -6.81 -4.43
CA GLY A 58 -15.66 -7.32 -3.77
C GLY A 58 -15.35 -7.73 -2.33
N ASP A 59 -16.27 -7.48 -1.41
CA ASP A 59 -16.19 -7.98 -0.05
C ASP A 59 -17.56 -8.37 0.51
N VAL A 60 -17.51 -9.29 1.48
CA VAL A 60 -18.63 -9.62 2.37
C VAL A 60 -18.12 -9.52 3.80
N MET A 61 -18.85 -8.81 4.64
CA MET A 61 -18.48 -8.54 6.02
C MET A 61 -19.68 -8.68 6.95
N ALA A 62 -19.51 -9.41 8.04
CA ALA A 62 -20.44 -9.45 9.17
C ALA A 62 -19.88 -8.57 10.29
N THR A 63 -20.73 -7.72 10.87
CA THR A 63 -20.38 -6.84 11.99
C THR A 63 -21.33 -7.10 13.16
N ALA A 64 -20.75 -7.36 14.33
CA ALA A 64 -21.49 -7.60 15.57
C ALA A 64 -21.13 -6.54 16.60
N LYS A 65 -22.14 -5.88 17.18
CA LYS A 65 -22.00 -4.87 18.25
C LYS A 65 -22.93 -5.21 19.39
N LYS A 66 -22.35 -5.40 20.57
CA LYS A 66 -23.16 -5.74 21.75
C LYS A 66 -22.55 -5.19 23.02
N LYS A 67 -23.42 -4.81 23.97
CA LYS A 67 -23.03 -4.36 25.30
C LYS A 67 -23.75 -5.20 26.35
N TRP A 68 -22.96 -5.69 27.32
CA TRP A 68 -23.47 -6.45 28.49
C TRP A 68 -22.94 -5.79 29.76
N GLY A 69 -23.77 -5.00 30.40
CA GLY A 69 -23.33 -4.23 31.59
C GLY A 69 -22.12 -3.36 31.28
N ASP A 70 -21.02 -3.65 31.95
CA ASP A 70 -19.75 -2.92 31.81
C ASP A 70 -18.90 -3.33 30.59
N ILE A 71 -19.26 -4.42 29.90
CA ILE A 71 -18.49 -4.96 28.77
C ILE A 71 -19.15 -4.57 27.45
N SER A 72 -18.37 -4.06 26.52
CA SER A 72 -18.75 -3.83 25.12
C SER A 72 -17.93 -4.70 24.19
N LEU A 73 -18.57 -5.25 23.16
CA LEU A 73 -17.97 -5.99 22.07
C LEU A 73 -18.30 -5.30 20.75
N ASP A 74 -17.27 -5.03 19.96
CA ASP A 74 -17.38 -4.60 18.56
C ASP A 74 -16.51 -5.56 17.73
N ALA A 75 -17.13 -6.38 16.90
CA ALA A 75 -16.44 -7.39 16.13
C ALA A 75 -16.86 -7.33 14.66
N ALA A 76 -15.92 -7.52 13.77
CA ALA A 76 -16.18 -7.69 12.35
C ALA A 76 -15.33 -8.84 11.79
N MET A 77 -15.91 -9.63 10.91
CA MET A 77 -15.21 -10.64 10.14
C MET A 77 -15.67 -10.61 8.68
N GLY A 78 -14.78 -10.90 7.77
CA GLY A 78 -15.12 -10.85 6.36
C GLY A 78 -14.08 -11.49 5.45
N ALA A 79 -14.46 -11.54 4.18
CA ALA A 79 -13.59 -11.94 3.09
C ALA A 79 -13.67 -10.91 1.97
N SER A 80 -12.57 -10.72 1.25
CA SER A 80 -12.51 -9.81 0.11
C SER A 80 -11.70 -10.41 -1.03
N ILE A 81 -12.01 -9.95 -2.23
CA ILE A 81 -11.25 -10.20 -3.44
C ILE A 81 -10.94 -8.87 -4.12
N ASN A 82 -9.69 -8.71 -4.55
CA ASN A 82 -9.22 -7.61 -5.37
C ASN A 82 -8.60 -8.21 -6.64
N ASP A 83 -9.12 -7.83 -7.78
CA ASP A 83 -8.75 -8.38 -9.07
C ASP A 83 -8.37 -7.22 -10.00
N LYS A 84 -7.12 -7.22 -10.48
CA LYS A 84 -6.56 -6.18 -11.32
C LYS A 84 -6.06 -6.76 -12.64
N ILE A 85 -6.61 -6.26 -13.75
CA ILE A 85 -6.21 -6.63 -15.10
C ILE A 85 -5.64 -5.40 -15.79
N VAL A 86 -4.46 -5.54 -16.38
CA VAL A 86 -3.79 -4.47 -17.12
C VAL A 86 -3.51 -4.93 -18.53
N ASN A 87 -3.99 -4.14 -19.49
CA ASN A 87 -3.62 -4.24 -20.89
C ASN A 87 -2.89 -2.95 -21.29
N SER A 88 -1.72 -3.07 -21.87
CA SER A 88 -0.99 -1.91 -22.35
C SER A 88 -0.13 -2.22 -23.56
N VAL A 89 0.00 -1.24 -24.43
CA VAL A 89 0.99 -1.26 -25.52
C VAL A 89 1.73 0.07 -25.54
N ARG A 90 3.05 0.02 -25.58
CA ARG A 90 3.91 1.19 -25.66
C ARG A 90 4.92 1.03 -26.78
N TYR A 91 4.91 1.98 -27.70
CA TYR A 91 5.90 2.14 -28.76
C TYR A 91 6.85 3.28 -28.40
N ASP A 92 8.13 3.07 -28.62
CA ASP A 92 9.16 4.08 -28.38
C ASP A 92 10.22 3.99 -29.49
N SER A 93 10.31 5.01 -30.33
CA SER A 93 11.29 5.05 -31.39
C SER A 93 12.74 5.18 -30.89
N LYS A 94 12.93 5.47 -29.58
CA LYS A 94 14.26 5.77 -28.99
C LYS A 94 15.04 6.83 -29.79
N THR A 95 16.38 6.73 -29.82
CA THR A 95 17.24 7.77 -30.36
C THR A 95 17.60 7.65 -31.83
N ALA A 96 17.19 6.58 -32.53
CA ALA A 96 17.66 6.35 -33.91
C ALA A 96 16.60 5.80 -34.86
N SER A 97 15.32 5.81 -34.52
CA SER A 97 14.35 4.98 -35.19
C SER A 97 13.17 5.69 -35.84
N LEU A 98 13.28 6.98 -36.17
CA LEU A 98 12.32 7.65 -37.07
C LEU A 98 12.88 7.73 -38.49
N LYS A 99 12.05 7.39 -39.50
CA LYS A 99 12.41 7.45 -40.93
C LYS A 99 12.55 8.90 -41.42
N PHE A 100 11.59 9.75 -41.05
CA PHE A 100 11.51 11.15 -41.45
C PHE A 100 11.50 12.07 -40.24
N PRO A 101 12.18 13.22 -40.31
CA PRO A 101 12.28 14.13 -39.17
C PRO A 101 10.92 14.76 -38.82
N ASN A 102 10.65 14.81 -37.51
CA ASN A 102 9.47 15.47 -36.93
C ASN A 102 8.11 14.95 -37.39
N VAL A 103 8.07 13.74 -37.96
CA VAL A 103 6.82 13.05 -38.33
C VAL A 103 6.48 12.05 -37.23
N PHE A 104 5.49 12.39 -36.38
CA PHE A 104 5.17 11.68 -35.16
C PHE A 104 3.93 10.78 -35.34
N ASN A 105 4.16 9.60 -35.91
CA ASN A 105 3.19 8.52 -36.03
C ASN A 105 3.89 7.17 -36.00
N LEU A 106 3.12 6.08 -35.75
CA LEU A 106 3.66 4.72 -35.66
C LEU A 106 4.30 4.24 -36.96
N ALA A 107 3.75 4.62 -38.13
CA ALA A 107 4.30 4.20 -39.43
C ALA A 107 5.68 4.78 -39.73
N ASN A 108 6.05 5.86 -39.04
CA ASN A 108 7.36 6.50 -39.17
C ASN A 108 8.43 5.86 -38.26
N ILE A 109 8.05 4.99 -37.31
CA ILE A 109 9.00 4.28 -36.45
C ILE A 109 9.63 3.14 -37.27
N ILE A 110 10.97 3.04 -37.23
CA ILE A 110 11.70 1.89 -37.74
C ILE A 110 11.67 0.80 -36.68
N MET A 111 10.81 -0.20 -36.87
CA MET A 111 10.62 -1.32 -35.94
C MET A 111 11.76 -2.32 -36.09
N ASN A 112 12.94 -1.97 -35.62
CA ASN A 112 14.13 -2.81 -35.58
C ASN A 112 14.79 -2.73 -34.19
N GLY A 113 15.97 -3.31 -34.02
CA GLY A 113 16.65 -3.45 -32.73
C GLY A 113 16.84 -2.18 -31.91
N SER A 114 16.64 -0.96 -32.47
CA SER A 114 16.71 0.29 -31.68
C SER A 114 15.36 0.79 -31.20
N ALA A 115 14.24 0.41 -31.83
CA ALA A 115 12.90 0.71 -31.30
C ALA A 115 12.51 -0.24 -30.19
N SER A 116 11.62 0.18 -29.29
CA SER A 116 11.03 -0.70 -28.30
C SER A 116 9.52 -0.83 -28.49
N LEU A 117 9.06 -2.05 -28.37
CA LEU A 117 7.67 -2.42 -28.19
C LEU A 117 7.58 -3.10 -26.82
N ASP A 118 6.78 -2.53 -25.90
CA ASP A 118 6.44 -3.15 -24.63
C ASP A 118 4.93 -3.38 -24.62
N GLN A 119 4.54 -4.62 -24.47
CA GLN A 119 3.14 -5.02 -24.50
C GLN A 119 2.82 -5.91 -23.30
N LYS A 120 1.74 -5.58 -22.61
CA LYS A 120 1.14 -6.41 -21.57
C LYS A 120 -0.26 -6.77 -22.03
N ILE A 121 -0.53 -8.06 -22.11
CA ILE A 121 -1.84 -8.59 -22.44
C ILE A 121 -2.32 -9.35 -21.23
N ASP A 122 -3.50 -8.94 -20.70
CA ASP A 122 -4.13 -9.57 -19.54
C ASP A 122 -3.16 -9.80 -18.37
N ALA A 123 -2.32 -8.79 -18.08
CA ALA A 123 -1.46 -8.85 -16.91
C ALA A 123 -2.34 -8.83 -15.66
N HIS A 124 -2.58 -10.00 -15.10
CA HIS A 124 -3.60 -10.28 -14.11
C HIS A 124 -2.98 -10.48 -12.73
N ARG A 125 -3.44 -9.68 -11.75
CA ARG A 125 -3.08 -9.79 -10.35
C ARG A 125 -4.33 -9.92 -9.51
N GLN A 126 -4.39 -10.98 -8.71
CA GLN A 126 -5.50 -11.22 -7.79
C GLN A 126 -4.99 -11.32 -6.35
N LEU A 127 -5.73 -10.70 -5.44
CA LEU A 127 -5.52 -10.79 -3.99
C LEU A 127 -6.83 -11.22 -3.34
N GLN A 128 -6.81 -12.35 -2.65
CA GLN A 128 -7.92 -12.85 -1.84
C GLN A 128 -7.55 -12.71 -0.38
N SER A 129 -8.53 -12.38 0.47
CA SER A 129 -8.27 -12.10 1.87
C SER A 129 -9.40 -12.58 2.75
N VAL A 130 -9.02 -13.06 3.95
CA VAL A 130 -9.95 -13.29 5.06
C VAL A 130 -9.43 -12.49 6.24
N PHE A 131 -10.33 -11.77 6.92
CA PHE A 131 -9.95 -10.90 8.03
C PHE A 131 -11.00 -10.92 9.15
N ALA A 132 -10.51 -10.62 10.36
CA ALA A 132 -11.35 -10.40 11.52
C ALA A 132 -10.75 -9.29 12.39
N THR A 133 -11.63 -8.48 12.99
CA THR A 133 -11.28 -7.49 14.00
C THR A 133 -12.20 -7.66 15.19
N VAL A 134 -11.66 -7.54 16.40
CA VAL A 134 -12.42 -7.60 17.63
C VAL A 134 -11.93 -6.51 18.58
N GLN A 135 -12.82 -5.66 19.04
CA GLN A 135 -12.59 -4.73 20.12
C GLN A 135 -13.43 -5.13 21.32
N VAL A 136 -12.79 -5.30 22.46
CA VAL A 136 -13.44 -5.49 23.74
C VAL A 136 -13.21 -4.27 24.61
N GLY A 137 -14.27 -3.65 25.09
CA GLY A 137 -14.22 -2.51 26.02
C GLY A 137 -14.74 -2.90 27.40
N TYR A 138 -14.08 -2.41 28.44
CA TYR A 138 -14.54 -2.54 29.83
C TYR A 138 -14.73 -1.16 30.46
N ARG A 139 -15.95 -0.90 30.97
CA ARG A 139 -16.36 0.38 31.60
C ARG A 139 -16.05 1.62 30.75
N GLU A 140 -16.04 1.45 29.41
CA GLU A 140 -15.67 2.52 28.48
C GLU A 140 -14.33 3.21 28.81
N SER A 141 -13.45 2.53 29.52
CA SER A 141 -12.17 3.03 30.02
C SER A 141 -10.98 2.21 29.60
N PHE A 142 -11.15 0.91 29.48
CA PHE A 142 -10.13 -0.03 29.01
C PHE A 142 -10.61 -0.70 27.73
N PHE A 143 -9.76 -0.70 26.69
CA PHE A 143 -10.05 -1.32 25.41
C PHE A 143 -8.91 -2.19 24.96
N VAL A 144 -9.24 -3.36 24.42
CA VAL A 144 -8.33 -4.26 23.72
C VAL A 144 -8.83 -4.44 22.31
N ASP A 145 -7.98 -4.18 21.33
CA ASP A 145 -8.23 -4.35 19.91
C ASP A 145 -7.37 -5.49 19.39
N VAL A 146 -7.96 -6.45 18.70
CA VAL A 146 -7.24 -7.54 18.03
C VAL A 146 -7.69 -7.59 16.59
N THR A 147 -6.73 -7.60 15.67
CA THR A 147 -6.99 -7.77 14.24
C THR A 147 -6.16 -8.94 13.71
N ALA A 148 -6.75 -9.74 12.85
CA ALA A 148 -6.06 -10.83 12.15
C ALA A 148 -6.48 -10.81 10.68
N ARG A 149 -5.51 -10.98 9.77
CA ARG A 149 -5.77 -11.07 8.34
C ARG A 149 -4.82 -12.09 7.70
N ASN A 150 -5.34 -12.85 6.75
CA ASN A 150 -4.55 -13.69 5.87
C ASN A 150 -4.85 -13.35 4.41
N ASP A 151 -3.80 -13.12 3.64
CA ASP A 151 -3.89 -12.77 2.23
C ASP A 151 -3.23 -13.84 1.36
N TRP A 152 -3.88 -14.18 0.24
CA TRP A 152 -3.36 -15.01 -0.84
C TRP A 152 -3.21 -14.15 -2.08
N ALA A 153 -1.97 -13.94 -2.51
CA ALA A 153 -1.64 -13.12 -3.66
C ALA A 153 -1.19 -13.99 -4.85
N SER A 154 -1.77 -13.79 -6.03
CA SER A 154 -1.36 -14.49 -7.26
C SER A 154 0.10 -14.22 -7.64
N THR A 155 0.67 -13.10 -7.19
CA THR A 155 2.08 -12.73 -7.38
C THR A 155 3.06 -13.67 -6.69
N LEU A 156 2.61 -14.41 -5.66
CA LEU A 156 3.39 -15.42 -4.95
C LEU A 156 3.20 -16.84 -5.51
N ALA A 157 2.59 -16.98 -6.68
CA ALA A 157 2.49 -18.25 -7.39
C ALA A 157 3.90 -18.86 -7.58
N TYR A 158 3.96 -20.18 -7.54
CA TYR A 158 5.20 -20.99 -7.61
C TYR A 158 6.13 -20.86 -6.39
N THR A 159 5.73 -20.14 -5.33
CA THR A 159 6.43 -20.11 -4.05
C THR A 159 5.73 -21.01 -3.01
N ARG A 160 6.37 -21.20 -1.85
CA ARG A 160 5.72 -21.87 -0.72
C ARG A 160 4.51 -21.13 -0.16
N HIS A 161 4.40 -19.84 -0.41
CA HIS A 161 3.29 -18.97 0.04
C HIS A 161 2.06 -18.99 -0.89
N GLU A 162 2.13 -19.69 -2.02
CA GLU A 162 1.00 -19.84 -2.95
C GLU A 162 -0.25 -20.39 -2.26
N ARG A 163 -0.09 -21.41 -1.41
CA ARG A 163 -1.22 -22.08 -0.72
C ARG A 163 -1.49 -21.52 0.66
N THR A 164 -0.47 -21.16 1.40
CA THR A 164 -0.60 -20.70 2.80
C THR A 164 -0.94 -19.23 2.89
N GLY A 165 -0.61 -18.44 1.84
CA GLY A 165 -0.68 -16.99 1.91
C GLY A 165 0.28 -16.42 2.94
N PHE A 166 -0.01 -15.23 3.43
CA PHE A 166 0.73 -14.58 4.50
C PHE A 166 -0.21 -14.00 5.54
N PHE A 167 0.06 -14.37 6.79
CA PHE A 167 -0.73 -14.00 7.95
C PHE A 167 -0.10 -12.83 8.70
N TYR A 168 -0.93 -11.86 9.11
CA TYR A 168 -0.48 -10.72 9.88
C TYR A 168 -1.51 -10.28 10.91
N PRO A 169 -1.17 -10.41 12.20
CA PRO A 169 -1.97 -9.95 13.32
C PRO A 169 -1.62 -8.54 13.76
N SER A 170 -2.55 -7.91 14.47
CA SER A 170 -2.31 -6.68 15.23
C SER A 170 -3.01 -6.78 16.58
N VAL A 171 -2.41 -6.19 17.61
CA VAL A 171 -3.01 -6.04 18.92
C VAL A 171 -2.79 -4.63 19.42
N GLY A 172 -3.83 -4.03 19.98
CA GLY A 172 -3.81 -2.70 20.58
C GLY A 172 -4.44 -2.72 21.96
N VAL A 173 -3.94 -1.85 22.84
CA VAL A 173 -4.53 -1.60 24.15
C VAL A 173 -4.65 -0.11 24.35
N SER A 174 -5.77 0.36 24.88
CA SER A 174 -5.93 1.76 25.27
C SER A 174 -6.67 1.92 26.59
N LEU A 175 -6.23 2.93 27.35
CA LEU A 175 -6.71 3.27 28.69
C LEU A 175 -7.17 4.73 28.71
N ILE A 176 -8.41 4.99 29.12
CA ILE A 176 -8.94 6.33 29.37
C ILE A 176 -8.84 6.58 30.86
N LEU A 177 -7.82 7.36 31.26
CA LEU A 177 -7.39 7.48 32.66
C LEU A 177 -8.44 8.21 33.52
N ASN A 178 -9.09 9.24 33.00
CA ASN A 178 -10.11 9.99 33.75
C ASN A 178 -11.39 9.19 34.07
N LYS A 179 -11.53 7.99 33.50
CA LYS A 179 -12.60 7.03 33.87
C LYS A 179 -12.12 5.96 34.86
N LEU A 180 -10.82 5.79 35.01
CA LEU A 180 -10.19 4.77 35.88
C LEU A 180 -9.77 5.34 37.24
N ILE A 181 -9.28 6.57 37.26
CA ILE A 181 -8.78 7.24 38.43
C ILE A 181 -9.29 8.67 38.51
N ALA A 182 -9.41 9.21 39.73
CA ALA A 182 -9.72 10.60 39.92
C ALA A 182 -8.48 11.45 39.55
N LEU A 183 -8.59 12.21 38.47
CA LEU A 183 -7.56 13.16 38.05
C LEU A 183 -7.86 14.54 38.69
N PRO A 184 -6.83 15.40 38.88
CA PRO A 184 -7.04 16.77 39.31
C PRO A 184 -7.96 17.53 38.34
N GLU A 185 -8.75 18.49 38.85
CA GLU A 185 -9.77 19.23 38.08
C GLU A 185 -9.20 19.97 36.84
N TRP A 186 -7.93 20.33 36.87
CA TRP A 186 -7.25 20.95 35.74
C TRP A 186 -6.90 19.99 34.59
N VAL A 187 -7.01 18.66 34.83
CA VAL A 187 -6.84 17.62 33.79
C VAL A 187 -8.21 17.23 33.25
N SER A 188 -8.52 17.66 32.03
CA SER A 188 -9.81 17.41 31.41
C SER A 188 -9.92 16.01 30.78
N PHE A 189 -8.79 15.44 30.32
CA PHE A 189 -8.74 14.13 29.68
C PHE A 189 -7.33 13.57 29.74
N GLY A 190 -7.21 12.25 29.88
CA GLY A 190 -5.98 11.50 29.78
C GLY A 190 -6.22 10.14 29.14
N LYS A 191 -5.45 9.81 28.11
CA LYS A 191 -5.46 8.51 27.42
C LYS A 191 -4.04 8.02 27.16
N VAL A 192 -3.82 6.73 27.36
CA VAL A 192 -2.58 6.03 26.99
C VAL A 192 -2.95 4.89 26.04
N ARG A 193 -2.13 4.66 25.01
CA ARG A 193 -2.34 3.58 24.04
C ARG A 193 -1.00 2.91 23.71
N GLY A 194 -1.08 1.63 23.40
CA GLY A 194 0.04 0.87 22.84
C GLY A 194 -0.46 -0.09 21.79
N THR A 195 0.26 -0.23 20.68
CA THR A 195 -0.07 -1.16 19.61
C THR A 195 1.15 -1.92 19.14
N TYR A 196 0.92 -3.17 18.78
CA TYR A 196 1.86 -3.99 18.01
C TYR A 196 1.16 -4.50 16.77
N SER A 197 1.76 -4.32 15.61
CA SER A 197 1.20 -4.79 14.37
C SER A 197 2.27 -5.44 13.48
N LYS A 198 1.82 -6.43 12.71
CA LYS A 198 2.57 -7.03 11.62
C LYS A 198 1.74 -6.85 10.36
N VAL A 199 2.33 -6.30 9.29
CA VAL A 199 1.66 -6.06 8.00
C VAL A 199 2.50 -6.70 6.89
N GLY A 200 1.83 -7.44 5.99
CA GLY A 200 2.46 -8.03 4.82
C GLY A 200 2.15 -7.23 3.56
N ASN A 201 3.12 -7.16 2.66
CA ASN A 201 2.96 -6.65 1.30
C ASN A 201 3.25 -7.77 0.30
N ASP A 202 2.46 -7.84 -0.76
CA ASP A 202 2.80 -8.67 -1.90
C ASP A 202 3.83 -7.97 -2.81
N ILE A 203 4.23 -8.67 -3.87
CA ILE A 203 5.29 -8.25 -4.78
C ILE A 203 4.73 -7.91 -6.16
N PRO A 204 5.49 -7.22 -7.02
CA PRO A 204 5.11 -7.04 -8.43
C PRO A 204 4.96 -8.37 -9.18
N LEU A 205 4.16 -8.34 -10.25
CA LEU A 205 3.98 -9.50 -11.14
C LEU A 205 5.31 -9.96 -11.75
N PHE A 206 5.39 -11.27 -12.02
CA PHE A 206 6.48 -11.92 -12.78
C PHE A 206 7.87 -11.89 -12.13
N ILE A 207 7.96 -11.65 -10.82
CA ILE A 207 9.23 -11.80 -10.08
C ILE A 207 9.50 -13.27 -9.78
N THR A 208 8.48 -14.00 -9.33
CA THR A 208 8.62 -15.43 -9.02
C THR A 208 8.77 -16.31 -10.25
N ASN A 209 8.11 -15.92 -11.33
CA ASN A 209 8.15 -16.60 -12.62
C ASN A 209 8.27 -15.57 -13.76
N PRO A 210 9.51 -15.09 -14.06
CA PRO A 210 9.74 -14.10 -15.10
C PRO A 210 9.30 -14.60 -16.49
N VAL A 211 8.71 -13.70 -17.27
CA VAL A 211 8.21 -13.99 -18.61
C VAL A 211 9.19 -13.52 -19.69
N SER A 212 9.23 -14.23 -20.81
CA SER A 212 9.96 -13.81 -22.02
C SER A 212 9.18 -12.73 -22.75
N HIS A 213 9.84 -11.90 -23.53
CA HIS A 213 9.26 -10.84 -24.32
C HIS A 213 9.45 -11.08 -25.80
N ILE A 214 8.49 -10.61 -26.61
CA ILE A 214 8.67 -10.55 -28.07
C ILE A 214 9.17 -9.15 -28.40
N THR A 215 10.32 -9.07 -29.05
CA THR A 215 10.92 -7.80 -29.50
C THR A 215 10.13 -7.17 -30.63
N ALA A 216 10.39 -5.89 -30.94
CA ALA A 216 9.80 -5.20 -32.09
C ALA A 216 10.12 -5.88 -33.44
N GLY A 217 11.21 -6.65 -33.52
CA GLY A 217 11.59 -7.45 -34.69
C GLY A 217 10.91 -8.83 -34.78
N GLY A 218 10.09 -9.20 -33.79
CA GLY A 218 9.42 -10.49 -33.72
C GLY A 218 10.24 -11.63 -33.11
N GLU A 219 11.42 -11.33 -32.59
CA GLU A 219 12.28 -12.31 -31.91
C GLU A 219 11.83 -12.53 -30.46
N VAL A 220 11.89 -13.76 -29.98
CA VAL A 220 11.64 -14.08 -28.57
C VAL A 220 12.90 -13.81 -27.76
N GLN A 221 12.86 -12.80 -26.92
CA GLN A 221 13.90 -12.51 -25.94
C GLN A 221 13.55 -13.20 -24.62
N ALA A 222 14.38 -14.15 -24.21
CA ALA A 222 14.23 -14.79 -22.89
C ALA A 222 14.37 -13.77 -21.78
N SER A 223 13.72 -14.04 -20.64
CA SER A 223 13.87 -13.18 -19.46
C SER A 223 15.33 -13.14 -18.97
N ASP A 224 15.81 -11.95 -18.70
CA ASP A 224 17.12 -11.71 -18.08
C ASP A 224 17.12 -11.99 -16.57
N ALA A 225 15.94 -12.21 -15.96
CA ALA A 225 15.78 -12.48 -14.55
C ALA A 225 15.75 -13.97 -14.24
N ALA A 226 16.45 -14.40 -13.21
CA ALA A 226 16.31 -15.75 -12.65
C ALA A 226 14.94 -15.87 -11.93
N PRO A 227 14.21 -17.00 -12.09
CA PRO A 227 13.03 -17.29 -11.29
C PRO A 227 13.35 -17.31 -9.80
N PHE A 228 12.48 -16.73 -8.97
CA PHE A 228 12.68 -16.66 -7.53
C PHE A 228 11.60 -17.42 -6.76
N LYS A 229 11.74 -18.74 -6.66
CA LYS A 229 10.77 -19.64 -6.02
C LYS A 229 10.75 -19.57 -4.49
N GLU A 230 11.84 -19.11 -3.88
CA GLU A 230 11.97 -18.97 -2.41
C GLU A 230 11.58 -17.57 -1.93
N MET A 231 10.84 -16.82 -2.74
CA MET A 231 10.36 -15.49 -2.43
C MET A 231 9.50 -15.49 -1.17
N GLU A 232 9.88 -14.64 -0.22
CA GLU A 232 9.11 -14.31 0.99
C GLU A 232 8.36 -13.01 0.78
N PRO A 233 7.12 -12.88 1.27
CA PRO A 233 6.45 -11.58 1.31
C PRO A 233 7.22 -10.61 2.20
N GLU A 234 7.24 -9.34 1.80
CA GLU A 234 7.77 -8.28 2.64
C GLU A 234 6.89 -8.09 3.87
N MET A 235 7.50 -8.03 5.05
CA MET A 235 6.81 -7.92 6.32
C MET A 235 7.29 -6.72 7.13
N THR A 236 6.35 -5.85 7.50
CA THR A 236 6.59 -4.70 8.38
C THR A 236 6.05 -5.00 9.78
N TYR A 237 6.91 -4.87 10.76
CA TYR A 237 6.61 -5.00 12.20
C TYR A 237 6.62 -3.61 12.81
N SER A 238 5.55 -3.23 13.48
CA SER A 238 5.39 -1.89 14.08
C SER A 238 5.06 -1.99 15.55
N VAL A 239 5.70 -1.15 16.35
CA VAL A 239 5.36 -0.90 17.75
C VAL A 239 5.09 0.58 17.88
N GLU A 240 3.97 0.93 18.49
CA GLU A 240 3.60 2.31 18.77
C GLU A 240 3.13 2.45 20.20
N VAL A 241 3.59 3.51 20.89
CA VAL A 241 3.12 3.89 22.22
C VAL A 241 2.77 5.38 22.16
N GLY A 242 1.56 5.70 22.57
CA GLY A 242 1.07 7.07 22.52
C GLY A 242 0.32 7.49 23.77
N THR A 243 0.30 8.79 24.03
CA THR A 243 -0.47 9.40 25.11
C THR A 243 -1.12 10.68 24.64
N GLU A 244 -2.36 10.91 25.07
CA GLU A 244 -3.11 12.13 24.79
C GLU A 244 -3.58 12.72 26.11
N TRP A 245 -3.30 14.00 26.32
CA TRP A 245 -3.71 14.75 27.48
C TRP A 245 -4.40 16.05 27.09
N ARG A 246 -5.43 16.41 27.84
CA ARG A 246 -6.11 17.70 27.71
C ARG A 246 -6.24 18.34 29.08
N PHE A 247 -5.97 19.63 29.14
CA PHE A 247 -5.90 20.39 30.36
C PHE A 247 -6.72 21.68 30.25
N LEU A 248 -7.07 22.26 31.41
CA LEU A 248 -7.67 23.57 31.53
C LEU A 248 -8.95 23.70 30.68
N SER A 249 -9.88 22.76 30.85
CA SER A 249 -11.13 22.68 30.06
C SER A 249 -10.86 22.64 28.54
N ASN A 250 -9.91 21.78 28.12
CA ASN A 250 -9.48 21.57 26.73
C ASN A 250 -8.79 22.79 26.07
N ARG A 251 -8.27 23.74 26.86
CA ARG A 251 -7.48 24.88 26.31
C ARG A 251 -6.06 24.49 25.95
N LEU A 252 -5.53 23.45 26.56
CA LEU A 252 -4.22 22.89 26.25
C LEU A 252 -4.38 21.40 25.97
N GLY A 253 -3.93 20.94 24.79
CA GLY A 253 -3.88 19.57 24.37
C GLY A 253 -2.45 19.15 24.05
N ILE A 254 -2.05 17.97 24.49
CA ILE A 254 -0.75 17.36 24.18
C ILE A 254 -1.04 15.95 23.66
N ASN A 255 -0.54 15.63 22.46
CA ASN A 255 -0.54 14.27 21.91
C ASN A 255 0.91 13.91 21.59
N ALA A 256 1.41 12.83 22.16
CA ALA A 256 2.75 12.33 21.93
C ALA A 256 2.67 10.85 21.53
N THR A 257 3.30 10.48 20.43
CA THR A 257 3.40 9.09 19.97
C THR A 257 4.86 8.79 19.64
N TYR A 258 5.37 7.70 20.19
CA TYR A 258 6.61 7.08 19.75
C TYR A 258 6.27 5.89 18.87
N TYR A 259 6.95 5.75 17.75
CA TYR A 259 6.82 4.60 16.87
C TYR A 259 8.17 4.04 16.46
N ARG A 260 8.17 2.75 16.23
CA ARG A 260 9.30 2.03 15.61
C ARG A 260 8.75 0.97 14.68
N THR A 261 9.15 1.06 13.40
CA THR A 261 8.81 0.09 12.36
C THR A 261 10.06 -0.60 11.85
N ASN A 262 9.95 -1.90 11.59
CA ASN A 262 11.00 -2.69 10.96
C ASN A 262 10.41 -3.44 9.76
N THR A 263 10.87 -3.10 8.55
CA THR A 263 10.49 -3.81 7.33
C THR A 263 11.57 -4.82 6.98
N ARG A 264 11.19 -6.08 6.92
CA ARG A 264 12.06 -7.23 6.64
C ARG A 264 11.66 -7.93 5.35
N ASN A 265 12.57 -8.75 4.82
CA ASN A 265 12.37 -9.53 3.60
C ASN A 265 12.08 -8.66 2.37
N GLN A 266 12.61 -7.44 2.30
CA GLN A 266 12.51 -6.66 1.08
C GLN A 266 13.19 -7.40 -0.06
N PHE A 267 12.63 -7.30 -1.27
CA PHE A 267 13.25 -7.90 -2.43
C PHE A 267 14.17 -6.90 -3.14
N PHE A 268 15.38 -7.36 -3.44
CA PHE A 268 16.37 -6.57 -4.16
C PHE A 268 16.73 -7.26 -5.47
N LYS A 269 16.94 -6.46 -6.50
CA LYS A 269 17.46 -6.90 -7.77
C LYS A 269 19.00 -6.80 -7.75
N LEU A 270 19.67 -7.93 -7.81
CA LEU A 270 21.12 -8.00 -7.81
C LEU A 270 21.62 -8.44 -9.19
N PRO A 271 22.73 -7.87 -9.70
CA PRO A 271 23.38 -8.37 -10.92
C PRO A 271 23.85 -9.81 -10.66
N ALA A 272 23.73 -10.64 -11.67
CA ALA A 272 24.28 -11.98 -11.64
C ALA A 272 25.79 -11.97 -11.89
N LEU A 273 26.47 -13.07 -11.56
CA LEU A 273 27.89 -13.22 -11.81
C LEU A 273 28.16 -13.33 -13.32
N SER A 274 29.34 -12.91 -13.76
CA SER A 274 29.76 -13.07 -15.15
C SER A 274 29.76 -14.56 -15.53
N GLY A 275 29.10 -14.89 -16.63
CA GLY A 275 28.92 -16.28 -17.11
C GLY A 275 27.65 -16.97 -16.61
N ASP A 276 26.82 -16.33 -15.79
CA ASP A 276 25.50 -16.83 -15.43
C ASP A 276 24.56 -16.76 -16.66
N LYS A 277 23.58 -17.67 -16.70
CA LYS A 277 22.51 -17.70 -17.70
C LYS A 277 21.64 -16.43 -17.65
N TYR A 278 21.47 -15.83 -16.48
CA TYR A 278 20.65 -14.68 -16.22
C TYR A 278 21.50 -13.44 -15.94
N ALA A 279 21.03 -12.27 -16.34
CA ALA A 279 21.71 -11.01 -16.08
C ALA A 279 21.53 -10.54 -14.64
N TYR A 280 20.46 -10.94 -13.98
CA TYR A 280 20.18 -10.60 -12.58
C TYR A 280 19.30 -11.64 -11.88
N ARG A 281 19.31 -11.56 -10.56
CA ARG A 281 18.45 -12.36 -9.66
C ARG A 281 17.82 -11.45 -8.62
N TYR A 282 16.68 -11.90 -8.09
CA TYR A 282 16.06 -11.28 -6.93
C TYR A 282 16.45 -12.04 -5.66
N VAL A 283 16.56 -11.31 -4.56
CA VAL A 283 16.81 -11.87 -3.23
C VAL A 283 15.95 -11.13 -2.21
N ASN A 284 15.48 -11.84 -1.17
CA ASN A 284 14.95 -11.20 0.01
C ASN A 284 16.10 -10.82 0.94
N ALA A 285 16.23 -9.56 1.26
CA ALA A 285 17.29 -9.07 2.16
C ALA A 285 16.82 -7.80 2.87
N GLY A 286 17.67 -7.33 3.79
CA GLY A 286 17.50 -6.06 4.47
C GLY A 286 16.54 -6.08 5.63
N ASN A 287 16.76 -5.10 6.49
CA ASN A 287 15.88 -4.73 7.60
C ASN A 287 15.93 -3.20 7.68
N ILE A 288 14.94 -2.55 7.08
CA ILE A 288 14.82 -1.09 7.16
C ILE A 288 14.05 -0.74 8.41
N GLN A 289 14.71 -0.03 9.32
CA GLN A 289 14.12 0.49 10.54
C GLN A 289 13.81 1.96 10.41
N ASN A 290 12.57 2.35 10.74
CA ASN A 290 12.15 3.71 10.95
C ASN A 290 11.71 3.86 12.40
N GLU A 291 12.23 4.86 13.10
CA GLU A 291 11.81 5.19 14.46
C GLU A 291 11.66 6.71 14.60
N GLY A 292 10.68 7.14 15.36
CA GLY A 292 10.44 8.58 15.53
C GLY A 292 9.42 8.91 16.60
N TRP A 293 9.24 10.22 16.77
CA TRP A 293 8.23 10.80 17.63
C TRP A 293 7.28 11.66 16.82
N GLU A 294 6.02 11.63 17.18
CA GLU A 294 5.01 12.56 16.69
C GLU A 294 4.47 13.32 17.89
N LEU A 295 4.68 14.62 17.91
CA LEU A 295 4.25 15.50 18.99
C LEU A 295 3.31 16.55 18.42
N THR A 296 2.12 16.66 19.00
CA THR A 296 1.16 17.71 18.70
C THR A 296 0.84 18.48 19.97
N LEU A 297 0.96 19.79 19.90
CA LEU A 297 0.59 20.73 20.96
C LEU A 297 -0.55 21.62 20.46
N ASP A 298 -1.71 21.50 21.07
CA ASP A 298 -2.88 22.34 20.81
C ASP A 298 -3.03 23.37 21.96
N VAL A 299 -3.09 24.63 21.60
CA VAL A 299 -3.27 25.73 22.59
C VAL A 299 -4.40 26.63 22.16
N ALA A 300 -5.32 26.93 23.06
CA ALA A 300 -6.38 27.90 22.89
C ALA A 300 -6.22 29.04 23.88
N PRO A 301 -5.30 30.00 23.65
CA PRO A 301 -4.99 31.07 24.60
C PRO A 301 -6.21 31.97 24.88
N VAL A 302 -7.03 32.19 23.87
CA VAL A 302 -8.23 33.03 23.96
C VAL A 302 -9.45 32.23 23.53
N MET A 303 -10.41 32.07 24.44
CA MET A 303 -11.72 31.49 24.18
C MET A 303 -12.80 32.42 24.75
N LYS A 304 -13.22 33.40 23.96
CA LYS A 304 -14.33 34.31 24.28
C LYS A 304 -15.50 34.02 23.34
N ARG A 305 -16.70 34.50 23.68
CA ARG A 305 -17.93 34.28 22.88
C ARG A 305 -17.76 34.70 21.43
N ASP A 306 -17.11 35.83 21.18
CA ASP A 306 -17.02 36.43 19.84
C ASP A 306 -15.61 36.33 19.21
N PHE A 307 -14.64 35.72 19.94
CA PHE A 307 -13.28 35.55 19.44
C PHE A 307 -12.61 34.29 20.06
N ILE A 308 -12.20 33.38 19.20
CA ILE A 308 -11.46 32.16 19.60
C ILE A 308 -10.15 32.15 18.83
N TRP A 309 -9.05 32.08 19.57
CA TRP A 309 -7.72 31.86 19.00
C TRP A 309 -7.24 30.46 19.37
N LYS A 310 -6.99 29.62 18.34
CA LYS A 310 -6.41 28.28 18.48
C LYS A 310 -5.12 28.19 17.68
N THR A 311 -4.12 27.55 18.22
CA THR A 311 -2.83 27.28 17.59
C THR A 311 -2.48 25.82 17.79
N THR A 312 -2.07 25.14 16.71
CA THR A 312 -1.56 23.77 16.74
C THR A 312 -0.12 23.76 16.26
N LEU A 313 0.77 23.16 17.03
CA LEU A 313 2.17 22.95 16.69
C LEU A 313 2.40 21.45 16.53
N ASN A 314 3.00 21.05 15.40
CA ASN A 314 3.37 19.66 15.13
C ASN A 314 4.88 19.54 15.00
N PHE A 315 5.45 18.50 15.61
CA PHE A 315 6.86 18.17 15.54
C PHE A 315 7.02 16.65 15.34
N SER A 316 7.66 16.23 14.24
CA SER A 316 7.74 14.81 13.84
C SER A 316 9.17 14.44 13.39
N PRO A 317 10.14 14.32 14.30
CA PRO A 317 11.47 13.82 13.96
C PRO A 317 11.41 12.33 13.65
N ASN A 318 12.06 11.92 12.55
CA ASN A 318 12.20 10.55 12.12
C ASN A 318 13.67 10.18 11.92
N LYS A 319 14.04 8.96 12.26
CA LYS A 319 15.34 8.36 12.00
C LYS A 319 15.18 7.06 11.24
N ASN A 320 15.84 6.97 10.09
CA ASN A 320 15.89 5.78 9.26
C ASN A 320 17.26 5.10 9.40
N ARG A 321 17.26 3.75 9.42
CA ARG A 321 18.46 2.91 9.42
C ARG A 321 18.21 1.70 8.53
N ILE A 322 19.25 1.27 7.82
CA ILE A 322 19.30 0.06 6.99
C ILE A 322 20.31 -0.89 7.57
#